data_c53b633c7f1e1467dbe7b5ab8ffc3424
#
_entry.id   c53b633c7f1e1467dbe7b5ab8ffc3424
#
_cell.length_a   1.000
_cell.length_b   1.000
_cell.length_c   1.000
_cell.angle_alpha   90.00
_cell.angle_beta   90.00
_cell.angle_gamma   90.00
#
_symmetry.space_group_name_H-M   'P 1'
#
loop_
_entity.id
_entity.type
_entity.pdbx_description
1 polymer ?
#
loop_
_entity_poly.entity_id
_entity_poly.type
_entity_poly.pdbx_seq_one_letter_code
_entity_poly.pdbx_strand_id
1 'polypeptide(L)'
;MTIHPVRMNGMMLGVPQTMNYFEKMQDRITRFVTKNSRIKPERFKELMMERDELVLDIGTVLDGKSAVEEGLIDNCGSLSDAVKRLYEMIEEEKAKSPAKSVKKAAKSSKSSKSTKKSSEKTA
;
A
#
# COMPACT_ATOMS: atom_id res chain seq x y z
N MET A 1 6.71 15.47 -2.15
CA MET A 1 7.21 14.10 -1.85
C MET A 1 8.69 14.06 -2.17
N THR A 2 9.50 13.37 -1.36
CA THR A 2 10.94 13.26 -1.62
C THR A 2 11.29 11.81 -1.90
N ILE A 3 12.00 11.56 -2.98
CA ILE A 3 12.53 10.24 -3.36
C ILE A 3 14.05 10.32 -3.20
N HIS A 4 14.62 9.41 -2.41
CA HIS A 4 16.07 9.34 -2.20
C HIS A 4 16.53 7.89 -2.01
N PRO A 5 17.80 7.58 -2.29
CA PRO A 5 18.35 6.26 -2.06
C PRO A 5 18.44 5.93 -0.56
N VAL A 6 18.58 4.66 -0.24
CA VAL A 6 18.85 4.22 1.13
C VAL A 6 20.17 4.79 1.61
N ARG A 7 20.20 5.35 2.80
CA ARG A 7 21.37 5.98 3.40
C ARG A 7 21.77 5.30 4.68
N MET A 8 23.04 5.38 5.00
CA MET A 8 23.57 5.00 6.28
C MET A 8 24.50 6.09 6.80
N ASN A 9 24.44 6.33 8.11
CA ASN A 9 25.39 7.16 8.81
C ASN A 9 26.05 6.31 9.90
N GLY A 10 27.39 6.22 9.90
CA GLY A 10 28.14 5.46 10.89
C GLY A 10 29.35 4.71 10.33
N MET A 11 30.03 3.94 11.18
CA MET A 11 31.18 3.12 10.82
C MET A 11 30.71 1.81 10.16
N MET A 12 31.32 1.46 9.03
CA MET A 12 31.04 0.21 8.33
C MET A 12 32.14 -0.83 8.56
N LEU A 13 31.73 -2.01 9.00
CA LEU A 13 32.57 -3.20 9.05
C LEU A 13 32.09 -4.17 7.94
N GLY A 14 33.02 -4.68 7.13
CA GLY A 14 32.66 -5.61 6.04
C GLY A 14 31.98 -4.90 4.87
N VAL A 15 32.71 -4.02 4.18
CA VAL A 15 32.20 -3.17 3.09
C VAL A 15 31.43 -3.93 2.00
N PRO A 16 31.90 -5.09 1.45
CA PRO A 16 31.16 -5.79 0.40
C PRO A 16 29.80 -6.33 0.89
N GLN A 17 29.73 -6.87 2.11
CA GLN A 17 28.49 -7.40 2.69
C GLN A 17 27.48 -6.29 2.94
N THR A 18 27.96 -5.14 3.40
CA THR A 18 27.13 -3.97 3.65
C THR A 18 26.58 -3.40 2.34
N MET A 19 27.38 -3.29 1.30
CA MET A 19 26.91 -2.84 -0.03
C MET A 19 25.83 -3.78 -0.58
N ASN A 20 26.06 -5.08 -0.57
CA ASN A 20 25.05 -6.06 -0.98
C ASN A 20 23.74 -5.95 -0.18
N TYR A 21 23.80 -5.63 1.11
CA TYR A 21 22.62 -5.40 1.93
C TYR A 21 21.85 -4.16 1.47
N PHE A 22 22.55 -3.06 1.20
CA PHE A 22 21.91 -1.83 0.70
C PHE A 22 21.27 -2.03 -0.68
N GLU A 23 21.94 -2.69 -1.60
CA GLU A 23 21.37 -3.02 -2.91
C GLU A 23 20.09 -3.83 -2.80
N LYS A 24 20.09 -4.87 -1.95
CA LYS A 24 18.89 -5.68 -1.69
C LYS A 24 17.75 -4.87 -1.08
N MET A 25 18.07 -3.94 -0.15
CA MET A 25 17.08 -3.07 0.47
C MET A 25 16.52 -2.08 -0.55
N GLN A 26 17.37 -1.47 -1.36
CA GLN A 26 17.01 -0.58 -2.43
C GLN A 26 16.07 -1.26 -3.45
N ASP A 27 16.43 -2.46 -3.91
CA ASP A 27 15.60 -3.24 -4.82
C ASP A 27 14.26 -3.67 -4.19
N ARG A 28 14.24 -3.94 -2.90
CA ARG A 28 12.99 -4.27 -2.18
C ARG A 28 12.05 -3.06 -2.15
N ILE A 29 12.58 -1.87 -1.87
CA ILE A 29 11.81 -0.61 -1.88
C ILE A 29 11.30 -0.34 -3.29
N THR A 30 12.17 -0.40 -4.30
CA THR A 30 11.79 -0.20 -5.70
C THR A 30 10.66 -1.14 -6.12
N ARG A 31 10.78 -2.43 -5.83
CA ARG A 31 9.72 -3.42 -6.12
C ARG A 31 8.42 -3.14 -5.38
N PHE A 32 8.50 -2.70 -4.13
CA PHE A 32 7.31 -2.34 -3.37
C PHE A 32 6.57 -1.15 -3.98
N VAL A 33 7.31 -0.08 -4.29
CA VAL A 33 6.74 1.13 -4.90
C VAL A 33 6.13 0.82 -6.27
N THR A 34 6.87 0.18 -7.16
CA THR A 34 6.41 -0.11 -8.52
C THR A 34 5.26 -1.13 -8.59
N LYS A 35 5.13 -1.99 -7.58
CA LYS A 35 3.97 -2.89 -7.47
C LYS A 35 2.69 -2.16 -7.05
N ASN A 36 2.80 -1.08 -6.30
CA ASN A 36 1.66 -0.34 -5.73
C ASN A 36 1.43 1.02 -6.40
N SER A 37 2.13 1.32 -7.48
CA SER A 37 2.00 2.56 -8.26
C SER A 37 2.10 2.27 -9.76
N ARG A 38 1.97 3.30 -10.60
CA ARG A 38 2.07 3.16 -12.06
C ARG A 38 3.45 3.49 -12.59
N ILE A 39 4.38 3.91 -11.72
CA ILE A 39 5.74 4.26 -12.12
C ILE A 39 6.53 3.04 -12.57
N LYS A 40 7.37 3.20 -13.58
CA LYS A 40 8.29 2.16 -14.05
C LYS A 40 9.50 2.04 -13.10
N PRO A 41 10.05 0.82 -12.88
CA PRO A 41 11.21 0.62 -12.01
C PRO A 41 12.43 1.45 -12.41
N GLU A 42 12.68 1.59 -13.72
CA GLU A 42 13.80 2.35 -14.28
C GLU A 42 13.66 3.82 -13.94
N ARG A 43 12.46 4.39 -14.19
CA ARG A 43 12.17 5.80 -13.90
C ARG A 43 12.26 6.11 -12.41
N PHE A 44 11.76 5.21 -11.55
CA PHE A 44 11.89 5.37 -10.11
C PHE A 44 13.34 5.37 -9.64
N LYS A 45 14.20 4.53 -10.23
CA LYS A 45 15.64 4.52 -9.96
C LYS A 45 16.34 5.78 -10.45
N GLU A 46 15.95 6.32 -11.60
CA GLU A 46 16.47 7.61 -12.11
C GLU A 46 16.16 8.74 -11.11
N LEU A 47 14.90 8.95 -10.74
CA LEU A 47 14.48 9.96 -9.76
C LEU A 47 15.21 9.83 -8.42
N MET A 48 15.51 8.60 -8.02
CA MET A 48 16.23 8.31 -6.79
C MET A 48 17.71 8.72 -6.82
N MET A 49 18.31 8.72 -8.00
CA MET A 49 19.74 9.01 -8.21
C MET A 49 19.98 10.41 -8.78
N GLU A 50 18.93 11.18 -9.03
CA GLU A 50 19.01 12.56 -9.54
C GLU A 50 19.68 13.49 -8.53
N ARG A 51 20.41 14.50 -8.99
CA ARG A 51 21.22 15.39 -8.14
C ARG A 51 20.83 16.86 -8.22
N ASP A 52 19.86 17.21 -9.06
CA ASP A 52 19.65 18.59 -9.48
C ASP A 52 18.92 19.47 -8.43
N GLU A 53 18.06 18.91 -7.62
CA GLU A 53 17.22 19.70 -6.70
C GLU A 53 17.71 19.70 -5.24
N LEU A 54 18.43 18.67 -4.82
CA LEU A 54 18.96 18.57 -3.47
C LEU A 54 20.42 18.97 -3.43
N VAL A 55 20.70 20.23 -3.12
CA VAL A 55 22.05 20.83 -3.13
C VAL A 55 23.10 20.05 -2.32
N LEU A 56 22.67 19.36 -1.25
CA LEU A 56 23.56 18.61 -0.35
C LEU A 56 23.28 17.09 -0.36
N ASP A 57 22.45 16.60 -1.30
CA ASP A 57 22.00 15.21 -1.26
C ASP A 57 21.62 14.66 -2.65
N ILE A 58 21.42 13.35 -2.72
CA ILE A 58 20.99 12.65 -3.93
C ILE A 58 19.49 12.34 -3.79
N GLY A 59 18.71 12.62 -4.84
CA GLY A 59 17.28 12.36 -4.89
C GLY A 59 16.50 13.50 -5.49
N THR A 60 15.21 13.32 -5.65
CA THR A 60 14.30 14.26 -6.29
C THR A 60 13.20 14.68 -5.33
N VAL A 61 12.85 15.96 -5.34
CA VAL A 61 11.65 16.50 -4.65
C VAL A 61 10.53 16.65 -5.67
N LEU A 62 9.43 15.96 -5.45
CA LEU A 62 8.25 16.06 -6.31
C LEU A 62 7.12 16.81 -5.60
N ASP A 63 6.51 17.73 -6.29
CA ASP A 63 5.22 18.29 -5.89
C ASP A 63 4.07 17.29 -6.13
N GLY A 64 2.84 17.68 -5.78
CA GLY A 64 1.68 16.78 -5.94
C GLY A 64 1.35 16.49 -7.41
N LYS A 65 1.55 17.45 -8.30
CA LYS A 65 1.25 17.31 -9.74
C LYS A 65 2.28 16.41 -10.40
N SER A 66 3.55 16.68 -10.18
CA SER A 66 4.66 15.86 -10.70
C SER A 66 4.59 14.42 -10.20
N ALA A 67 4.16 14.20 -8.95
CA ALA A 67 3.95 12.86 -8.41
C ALA A 67 2.83 12.08 -9.10
N VAL A 68 1.77 12.78 -9.59
CA VAL A 68 0.71 12.17 -10.41
C VAL A 68 1.23 11.87 -11.81
N GLU A 69 1.97 12.79 -12.45
CA GLU A 69 2.56 12.62 -13.77
C GLU A 69 3.53 11.44 -13.83
N GLU A 70 4.37 11.30 -12.82
CA GLU A 70 5.28 10.16 -12.66
C GLU A 70 4.55 8.84 -12.26
N GLY A 71 3.27 8.92 -11.94
CA GLY A 71 2.45 7.75 -11.60
C GLY A 71 2.70 7.17 -10.21
N LEU A 72 3.28 7.94 -9.30
CA LEU A 72 3.51 7.55 -7.90
C LEU A 72 2.24 7.62 -7.05
N ILE A 73 1.36 8.56 -7.35
CA ILE A 73 0.03 8.72 -6.76
C ILE A 73 -1.02 8.84 -7.85
N ASP A 74 -2.27 8.54 -7.56
CA ASP A 74 -3.34 8.59 -8.55
C ASP A 74 -3.91 9.97 -8.76
N ASN A 75 -4.09 10.73 -7.68
CA ASN A 75 -4.69 12.06 -7.70
C ASN A 75 -4.02 12.98 -6.69
N CYS A 76 -4.01 14.27 -7.01
CA CYS A 76 -3.61 15.34 -6.09
C CYS A 76 -4.87 16.10 -5.66
N GLY A 77 -5.06 16.27 -4.36
CA GLY A 77 -6.24 16.98 -3.83
C GLY A 77 -6.13 17.24 -2.33
N SER A 78 -7.18 17.81 -1.78
CA SER A 78 -7.32 18.08 -0.35
C SER A 78 -7.76 16.83 0.43
N LEU A 79 -7.73 16.91 1.75
CA LEU A 79 -8.30 15.87 2.62
C LEU A 79 -9.79 15.63 2.33
N SER A 80 -10.53 16.69 2.06
CA SER A 80 -11.97 16.61 1.71
C SER A 80 -12.19 15.81 0.42
N ASP A 81 -11.33 16.01 -0.59
CA ASP A 81 -11.40 15.27 -1.86
C ASP A 81 -11.08 13.78 -1.64
N ALA A 82 -10.08 13.48 -0.81
CA ALA A 82 -9.74 12.10 -0.46
C ALA A 82 -10.90 11.38 0.26
N VAL A 83 -11.54 12.04 1.22
CA VAL A 83 -12.70 11.48 1.94
C VAL A 83 -13.88 11.26 0.97
N LYS A 84 -14.17 12.23 0.10
CA LYS A 84 -15.22 12.11 -0.91
C LYS A 84 -14.96 10.91 -1.83
N ARG A 85 -13.74 10.79 -2.34
CA ARG A 85 -13.36 9.66 -3.20
C ARG A 85 -13.49 8.31 -2.49
N LEU A 86 -13.15 8.24 -1.20
CA LEU A 86 -13.31 7.02 -0.40
C LEU A 86 -14.79 6.60 -0.32
N TYR A 87 -15.71 7.54 -0.09
CA TYR A 87 -17.16 7.23 -0.09
C TYR A 87 -17.63 6.73 -1.45
N GLU A 88 -17.21 7.36 -2.54
CA GLU A 88 -17.53 6.91 -3.90
C GLU A 88 -17.05 5.47 -4.14
N MET A 89 -15.82 5.14 -3.75
CA MET A 89 -15.28 3.77 -3.87
C MET A 89 -16.07 2.76 -3.06
N ILE A 90 -16.52 3.12 -1.85
CA ILE A 90 -17.35 2.24 -1.02
C ILE A 90 -18.70 1.97 -1.68
N GLU A 91 -19.31 2.97 -2.30
CA GLU A 91 -20.57 2.81 -3.02
C GLU A 91 -20.40 1.97 -4.30
N GLU A 92 -19.35 2.19 -5.07
CA GLU A 92 -18.99 1.37 -6.23
C GLU A 92 -18.79 -0.11 -5.85
N GLU A 93 -18.14 -0.38 -4.73
CA GLU A 93 -17.91 -1.75 -4.24
C GLU A 93 -19.21 -2.41 -3.77
N LYS A 94 -20.08 -1.68 -3.08
CA LYS A 94 -21.43 -2.15 -2.69
C LYS A 94 -22.26 -2.47 -3.92
N ALA A 95 -22.22 -1.66 -4.97
CA ALA A 95 -22.94 -1.89 -6.22
C ALA A 95 -22.42 -3.13 -6.97
N LYS A 96 -21.12 -3.40 -6.92
CA LYS A 96 -20.48 -4.58 -7.54
C LYS A 96 -20.70 -5.88 -6.75
N SER A 97 -21.11 -5.82 -5.48
CA SER A 97 -21.29 -7.00 -4.60
C SER A 97 -22.69 -7.11 -3.97
N PRO A 98 -23.80 -7.11 -4.73
CA PRO A 98 -25.15 -7.24 -4.14
C PRO A 98 -25.48 -8.64 -3.60
N ALA A 99 -24.65 -9.67 -3.85
CA ALA A 99 -25.00 -11.08 -3.59
C ALA A 99 -24.25 -11.74 -2.40
N LYS A 100 -23.27 -11.11 -1.76
CA LYS A 100 -22.49 -11.74 -0.67
C LYS A 100 -23.01 -11.47 0.73
N SER A 101 -23.78 -10.40 0.95
CA SER A 101 -24.29 -10.03 2.28
C SER A 101 -25.50 -10.87 2.73
N VAL A 102 -26.34 -11.36 1.79
CA VAL A 102 -27.55 -12.11 2.12
C VAL A 102 -27.25 -13.58 2.51
N LYS A 103 -26.13 -14.17 2.05
CA LYS A 103 -25.78 -15.56 2.41
C LYS A 103 -25.14 -15.71 3.79
N LYS A 104 -24.64 -14.64 4.40
CA LYS A 104 -24.02 -14.70 5.73
C LYS A 104 -25.06 -14.58 6.86
N ALA A 105 -26.18 -13.88 6.63
CA ALA A 105 -27.27 -13.78 7.58
C ALA A 105 -28.13 -15.06 7.66
N ALA A 106 -28.29 -15.78 6.53
CA ALA A 106 -29.09 -17.02 6.49
C ALA A 106 -28.38 -18.24 7.10
N LYS A 107 -27.04 -18.19 7.29
CA LYS A 107 -26.27 -19.29 7.86
C LYS A 107 -26.13 -19.22 9.39
N SER A 108 -26.37 -18.03 10.00
CA SER A 108 -26.33 -17.87 11.47
C SER A 108 -27.65 -18.22 12.15
N SER A 109 -28.79 -18.22 11.44
CA SER A 109 -30.12 -18.53 12.00
C SER A 109 -30.48 -20.02 12.00
N LYS A 110 -29.67 -20.90 11.36
CA LYS A 110 -29.89 -22.36 11.35
C LYS A 110 -29.11 -23.14 12.40
N SER A 111 -28.16 -22.47 13.12
CA SER A 111 -27.35 -23.15 14.15
C SER A 111 -27.91 -23.12 15.56
N SER A 112 -28.99 -22.37 15.82
CA SER A 112 -29.54 -22.21 17.18
C SER A 112 -30.81 -23.01 17.45
N LYS A 113 -31.19 -23.99 16.59
CA LYS A 113 -32.43 -24.75 16.75
C LYS A 113 -32.25 -26.26 16.94
N SER A 114 -31.04 -26.74 17.26
CA SER A 114 -30.77 -28.19 17.40
C SER A 114 -30.27 -28.65 18.77
N THR A 115 -30.34 -27.82 19.82
CA THR A 115 -29.87 -28.18 21.16
C THR A 115 -30.94 -27.92 22.22
N LYS A 116 -32.18 -28.40 21.98
CA LYS A 116 -33.19 -28.45 23.00
C LYS A 116 -34.15 -29.60 22.77
N LYS A 117 -33.64 -30.83 22.79
CA LYS A 117 -34.49 -32.03 22.92
C LYS A 117 -33.64 -33.27 23.27
N SER A 118 -33.08 -33.33 24.46
CA SER A 118 -32.74 -34.60 25.13
C SER A 118 -32.31 -34.32 26.57
N SER A 119 -33.25 -34.05 27.42
CA SER A 119 -33.14 -34.29 28.86
C SER A 119 -34.55 -34.31 29.46
N GLU A 120 -35.28 -35.37 29.13
CA GLU A 120 -36.44 -35.80 29.94
C GLU A 120 -36.76 -37.24 29.57
N LYS A 121 -36.13 -38.17 30.27
CA LYS A 121 -36.64 -39.50 30.59
C LYS A 121 -35.54 -40.30 31.32
N THR A 122 -35.58 -40.31 32.63
CA THR A 122 -35.56 -41.51 33.52
C THR A 122 -35.74 -41.04 34.93
N ALA A 123 -36.72 -41.56 35.43
CA ALA A 123 -37.34 -41.64 36.72
C ALA A 123 -36.45 -41.98 37.85
#